data_915e0a3569ecb4d725621005bb517fd4
#
_entry.id   915e0a3569ecb4d725621005bb517fd4
#
_cell.length_a   1.000
_cell.length_b   1.000
_cell.length_c   1.000
_cell.angle_alpha   90.00
_cell.angle_beta   90.00
_cell.angle_gamma   90.00
#
_symmetry.space_group_name_H-M   'P 1'
#
loop_
_entity.id
_entity.type
_entity.pdbx_description
1 polymer ?
#
loop_
_entity_poly.entity_id
_entity_poly.type
_entity_poly.pdbx_seq_one_letter_code
_entity_poly.pdbx_strand_id
1 'polypeptide(L)'
;EEATSAVNRFIRTYPTHRHIDYAYYLKALINFDQGRATLLRIANQDMAKRDLGAPMQSLNDFAEVLRRYPNSRYAPDSRQRMIYLRNLMARHELQVGLYYLRRDAYVAAANRGKYILQTYPQSEHDGDALALMAAAYTSLGQDELAANSRKVLEANYPQHPYLSGDWPDGQGILSKLNPFSGQ
;
A
#
# COMPACT_ATOMS: atom_id res chain seq x y z
N GLU A 1 6.50 22.83 -4.52
CA GLU A 1 5.34 23.72 -4.22
C GLU A 1 4.98 24.59 -5.42
N GLU A 2 5.94 25.22 -6.06
CA GLU A 2 5.73 26.09 -7.22
C GLU A 2 5.05 25.36 -8.40
N ALA A 3 5.55 24.17 -8.75
CA ALA A 3 4.99 23.34 -9.80
C ALA A 3 3.53 22.95 -9.53
N THR A 4 3.22 22.55 -8.30
CA THR A 4 1.85 22.19 -7.88
C THR A 4 0.92 23.38 -7.99
N SER A 5 1.37 24.56 -7.56
CA SER A 5 0.59 25.80 -7.64
C SER A 5 0.31 26.21 -9.09
N ALA A 6 1.32 26.10 -9.96
CA ALA A 6 1.18 26.42 -11.38
C ALA A 6 0.17 25.48 -12.09
N VAL A 7 0.26 24.17 -11.85
CA VAL A 7 -0.66 23.17 -12.42
C VAL A 7 -2.09 23.39 -11.89
N ASN A 8 -2.27 23.61 -10.60
CA ASN A 8 -3.59 23.88 -10.03
C ASN A 8 -4.21 25.17 -10.58
N ARG A 9 -3.41 26.20 -10.80
CA ARG A 9 -3.85 27.43 -11.44
C ARG A 9 -4.30 27.16 -12.88
N PHE A 10 -3.52 26.40 -13.66
CA PHE A 10 -3.89 26.03 -15.02
C PHE A 10 -5.22 25.27 -15.07
N ILE A 11 -5.41 24.27 -14.22
CA ILE A 11 -6.64 23.46 -14.17
C ILE A 11 -7.86 24.35 -13.87
N ARG A 12 -7.72 25.32 -12.96
CA ARG A 12 -8.82 26.26 -12.62
C ARG A 12 -9.10 27.26 -13.71
N THR A 13 -8.06 27.78 -14.38
CA THR A 13 -8.20 28.84 -15.37
C THR A 13 -8.67 28.30 -16.72
N TYR A 14 -8.26 27.05 -17.09
CA TYR A 14 -8.52 26.48 -18.41
C TYR A 14 -9.12 25.05 -18.32
N PRO A 15 -10.29 24.88 -17.68
CA PRO A 15 -10.85 23.55 -17.38
C PRO A 15 -11.26 22.75 -18.62
N THR A 16 -11.44 23.38 -19.78
CA THR A 16 -11.82 22.75 -21.06
C THR A 16 -10.68 22.73 -22.08
N HIS A 17 -9.44 23.04 -21.64
CA HIS A 17 -8.30 23.04 -22.55
C HIS A 17 -8.02 21.64 -23.11
N ARG A 18 -7.62 21.56 -24.38
CA ARG A 18 -7.34 20.29 -25.09
C ARG A 18 -6.31 19.37 -24.41
N HIS A 19 -5.47 19.91 -23.53
CA HIS A 19 -4.45 19.19 -22.75
C HIS A 19 -4.75 19.21 -21.24
N ILE A 20 -6.01 19.33 -20.87
CA ILE A 20 -6.40 19.36 -19.46
C ILE A 20 -6.12 17.99 -18.77
N ASP A 21 -6.26 16.90 -19.50
CA ASP A 21 -5.90 15.55 -19.05
C ASP A 21 -4.40 15.45 -18.68
N TYR A 22 -3.53 16.10 -19.46
CA TYR A 22 -2.10 16.20 -19.12
C TYR A 22 -1.87 16.99 -17.84
N ALA A 23 -2.60 18.07 -17.62
CA ALA A 23 -2.45 18.86 -16.40
C ALA A 23 -2.83 18.06 -15.14
N TYR A 24 -3.93 17.27 -15.17
CA TYR A 24 -4.29 16.36 -14.10
C TYR A 24 -3.24 15.27 -13.89
N TYR A 25 -2.73 14.69 -14.97
CA TYR A 25 -1.67 13.69 -14.92
C TYR A 25 -0.37 14.27 -14.34
N LEU A 26 0.03 15.49 -14.76
CA LEU A 26 1.22 16.17 -14.24
C LEU A 26 1.10 16.47 -12.74
N LYS A 27 -0.09 16.88 -12.26
CA LYS A 27 -0.37 17.05 -10.83
C LYS A 27 -0.11 15.74 -10.06
N ALA A 28 -0.63 14.62 -10.59
CA ALA A 28 -0.42 13.30 -9.99
C ALA A 28 1.06 12.89 -9.96
N LEU A 29 1.83 13.20 -11.03
CA LEU A 29 3.27 12.92 -11.10
C LEU A 29 4.07 13.71 -10.07
N ILE A 30 3.78 15.00 -9.87
CA ILE A 30 4.46 15.84 -8.86
C ILE A 30 4.28 15.23 -7.48
N ASN A 31 3.06 14.83 -7.13
CA ASN A 31 2.77 14.19 -5.85
C ASN A 31 3.37 12.77 -5.77
N PHE A 32 3.48 12.06 -6.91
CA PHE A 32 4.11 10.74 -6.98
C PHE A 32 5.59 10.79 -6.61
N ASP A 33 6.35 11.72 -7.16
CA ASP A 33 7.77 11.84 -6.88
C ASP A 33 8.03 12.23 -5.42
N GLN A 34 7.22 13.11 -4.86
CA GLN A 34 7.26 13.46 -3.43
C GLN A 34 6.89 12.26 -2.55
N GLY A 35 5.83 11.55 -2.89
CA GLY A 35 5.36 10.38 -2.15
C GLY A 35 6.34 9.22 -2.20
N ARG A 36 6.93 8.94 -3.36
CA ARG A 36 7.95 7.90 -3.55
C ARG A 36 9.20 8.21 -2.73
N ALA A 37 9.70 9.45 -2.77
CA ALA A 37 10.84 9.88 -1.98
C ALA A 37 10.58 9.70 -0.48
N THR A 38 9.37 10.05 0.00
CA THR A 38 8.95 9.85 1.38
C THR A 38 8.95 8.36 1.75
N LEU A 39 8.34 7.50 0.94
CA LEU A 39 8.25 6.06 1.21
C LEU A 39 9.62 5.38 1.20
N LEU A 40 10.53 5.75 0.31
CA LEU A 40 11.90 5.21 0.28
C LEU A 40 12.73 5.65 1.49
N ARG A 41 12.56 6.88 1.98
CA ARG A 41 13.21 7.36 3.22
C ARG A 41 12.68 6.63 4.46
N ILE A 42 11.41 6.28 4.44
CA ILE A 42 10.71 5.60 5.51
C ILE A 42 11.17 4.14 5.66
N ALA A 43 11.53 3.46 4.58
CA ALA A 43 12.04 2.08 4.65
C ALA A 43 13.29 1.93 5.54
N ASN A 44 13.99 3.04 5.81
CA ASN A 44 15.25 3.08 6.58
C ASN A 44 15.13 3.72 7.97
N GLN A 45 13.95 4.14 8.43
CA GLN A 45 13.79 4.86 9.71
C GLN A 45 12.55 4.40 10.50
N ASP A 46 12.46 4.83 11.76
CA ASP A 46 11.48 4.44 12.78
C ASP A 46 10.02 4.35 12.29
N MET A 47 9.43 3.16 12.49
CA MET A 47 8.14 2.76 11.92
C MET A 47 6.92 3.54 12.44
N ALA A 48 7.05 4.31 13.52
CA ALA A 48 5.90 4.89 14.24
C ALA A 48 5.47 6.30 13.79
N LYS A 49 6.30 7.02 13.03
CA LYS A 49 6.06 8.45 12.69
C LYS A 49 5.99 8.65 11.17
N ARG A 50 4.91 8.20 10.53
CA ARG A 50 4.92 8.14 9.07
C ARG A 50 3.74 8.86 8.45
N ASP A 51 4.06 9.95 7.79
CA ASP A 51 3.11 10.68 6.96
C ASP A 51 3.02 10.03 5.56
N LEU A 52 1.95 9.29 5.33
CA LEU A 52 1.56 8.75 4.03
C LEU A 52 0.71 9.74 3.21
N GLY A 53 0.63 10.99 3.64
CA GLY A 53 -0.21 12.00 2.99
C GLY A 53 0.12 12.19 1.51
N ALA A 54 1.39 12.37 1.17
CA ALA A 54 1.82 12.57 -0.21
C ALA A 54 1.59 11.34 -1.12
N PRO A 55 1.94 10.09 -0.70
CA PRO A 55 1.57 8.90 -1.47
C PRO A 55 0.07 8.73 -1.67
N MET A 56 -0.74 8.98 -0.62
CA MET A 56 -2.19 8.88 -0.71
C MET A 56 -2.77 9.95 -1.63
N GLN A 57 -2.25 11.18 -1.56
CA GLN A 57 -2.65 12.26 -2.46
C GLN A 57 -2.36 11.90 -3.91
N SER A 58 -1.18 11.36 -4.21
CA SER A 58 -0.82 10.89 -5.55
C SER A 58 -1.76 9.80 -6.05
N LEU A 59 -2.10 8.81 -5.20
CA LEU A 59 -3.05 7.75 -5.53
C LEU A 59 -4.40 8.34 -5.94
N ASN A 60 -4.91 9.30 -5.16
CA ASN A 60 -6.16 9.98 -5.44
C ASN A 60 -6.12 10.83 -6.73
N ASP A 61 -5.00 11.51 -6.98
CA ASP A 61 -4.83 12.31 -8.18
C ASP A 61 -4.79 11.42 -9.45
N PHE A 62 -4.10 10.27 -9.44
CA PHE A 62 -4.15 9.32 -10.55
C PHE A 62 -5.55 8.70 -10.72
N ALA A 63 -6.24 8.38 -9.62
CA ALA A 63 -7.62 7.92 -9.68
C ALA A 63 -8.53 8.97 -10.36
N GLU A 64 -8.31 10.25 -10.10
CA GLU A 64 -9.04 11.34 -10.74
C GLU A 64 -8.76 11.41 -12.25
N VAL A 65 -7.51 11.18 -12.69
CA VAL A 65 -7.16 11.06 -14.11
C VAL A 65 -7.98 9.95 -14.76
N LEU A 66 -8.01 8.76 -14.16
CA LEU A 66 -8.73 7.61 -14.72
C LEU A 66 -10.25 7.81 -14.72
N ARG A 67 -10.79 8.49 -13.73
CA ARG A 67 -12.23 8.79 -13.64
C ARG A 67 -12.68 9.83 -14.66
N ARG A 68 -11.91 10.92 -14.81
CA ARG A 68 -12.27 12.05 -15.69
C ARG A 68 -11.88 11.80 -17.14
N TYR A 69 -10.75 11.14 -17.36
CA TYR A 69 -10.13 10.98 -18.68
C TYR A 69 -9.75 9.51 -18.95
N PRO A 70 -10.73 8.57 -18.92
CA PRO A 70 -10.44 7.13 -19.04
C PRO A 70 -9.78 6.76 -20.37
N ASN A 71 -10.02 7.55 -21.42
CA ASN A 71 -9.48 7.36 -22.77
C ASN A 71 -8.23 8.22 -23.06
N SER A 72 -7.70 8.93 -22.07
CA SER A 72 -6.46 9.68 -22.20
C SER A 72 -5.28 8.74 -22.45
N ARG A 73 -4.32 9.18 -23.26
CA ARG A 73 -3.04 8.47 -23.44
C ARG A 73 -2.26 8.29 -22.15
N TYR A 74 -2.57 9.04 -21.10
CA TYR A 74 -1.95 8.95 -19.77
C TYR A 74 -2.65 7.95 -18.85
N ALA A 75 -3.82 7.45 -19.22
CA ALA A 75 -4.59 6.52 -18.38
C ALA A 75 -3.87 5.18 -18.11
N PRO A 76 -3.19 4.54 -19.09
CA PRO A 76 -2.44 3.31 -18.81
C PRO A 76 -1.31 3.50 -17.78
N ASP A 77 -0.50 4.55 -17.93
CA ASP A 77 0.58 4.85 -16.98
C ASP A 77 0.03 5.22 -15.60
N SER A 78 -1.03 6.02 -15.54
CA SER A 78 -1.72 6.35 -14.27
C SER A 78 -2.16 5.10 -13.52
N ARG A 79 -2.71 4.09 -14.23
CA ARG A 79 -3.13 2.81 -13.65
C ARG A 79 -1.94 2.03 -13.07
N GLN A 80 -0.82 1.96 -13.79
CA GLN A 80 0.37 1.27 -13.33
C GLN A 80 0.97 1.94 -12.07
N ARG A 81 1.00 3.27 -12.04
CA ARG A 81 1.47 4.02 -10.86
C ARG A 81 0.56 3.85 -9.66
N MET A 82 -0.74 3.79 -9.87
CA MET A 82 -1.69 3.48 -8.78
C MET A 82 -1.46 2.08 -8.19
N ILE A 83 -1.24 1.07 -9.04
CA ILE A 83 -0.91 -0.30 -8.57
C ILE A 83 0.38 -0.27 -7.75
N TYR A 84 1.41 0.38 -8.26
CA TYR A 84 2.69 0.52 -7.55
C TYR A 84 2.54 1.19 -6.18
N LEU A 85 1.85 2.34 -6.10
CA LEU A 85 1.62 3.07 -4.84
C LEU A 85 0.81 2.24 -3.85
N ARG A 86 -0.25 1.58 -4.32
CA ARG A 86 -1.09 0.71 -3.50
C ARG A 86 -0.26 -0.41 -2.86
N ASN A 87 0.53 -1.13 -3.66
CA ASN A 87 1.38 -2.21 -3.17
C ASN A 87 2.42 -1.69 -2.16
N LEU A 88 3.02 -0.55 -2.45
CA LEU A 88 4.03 0.05 -1.57
C LEU A 88 3.44 0.49 -0.22
N MET A 89 2.21 1.05 -0.21
CA MET A 89 1.51 1.43 1.02
C MET A 89 1.02 0.20 1.79
N ALA A 90 0.48 -0.80 1.10
CA ALA A 90 0.09 -2.07 1.72
C ALA A 90 1.28 -2.78 2.39
N ARG A 91 2.43 -2.83 1.69
CA ARG A 91 3.68 -3.36 2.25
C ARG A 91 4.11 -2.63 3.51
N HIS A 92 4.01 -1.30 3.51
CA HIS A 92 4.33 -0.51 4.70
C HIS A 92 3.44 -0.89 5.89
N GLU A 93 2.13 -0.96 5.69
CA GLU A 93 1.18 -1.35 6.75
C GLU A 93 1.42 -2.79 7.23
N LEU A 94 1.79 -3.69 6.31
CA LEU A 94 2.17 -5.06 6.67
C LEU A 94 3.40 -5.08 7.59
N GLN A 95 4.43 -4.31 7.29
CA GLN A 95 5.63 -4.21 8.14
C GLN A 95 5.28 -3.71 9.57
N VAL A 96 4.39 -2.71 9.65
CA VAL A 96 3.88 -2.21 10.93
C VAL A 96 3.09 -3.30 11.67
N GLY A 97 2.25 -4.04 10.95
CA GLY A 97 1.49 -5.16 11.52
C GLY A 97 2.38 -6.28 12.06
N LEU A 98 3.41 -6.68 11.30
CA LEU A 98 4.42 -7.66 11.72
C LEU A 98 5.24 -7.19 12.93
N TYR A 99 5.55 -5.90 12.99
CA TYR A 99 6.20 -5.31 14.17
C TYR A 99 5.31 -5.46 15.42
N TYR A 100 4.00 -5.18 15.32
CA TYR A 100 3.06 -5.38 16.41
C TYR A 100 2.91 -6.85 16.78
N LEU A 101 2.83 -7.76 15.81
CA LEU A 101 2.73 -9.20 16.05
C LEU A 101 3.91 -9.71 16.90
N ARG A 102 5.15 -9.30 16.57
CA ARG A 102 6.36 -9.67 17.31
C ARG A 102 6.46 -9.08 18.71
N ARG A 103 5.64 -8.08 19.04
CA ARG A 103 5.56 -7.44 20.36
C ARG A 103 4.32 -7.84 21.14
N ASP A 104 3.66 -8.92 20.71
CA ASP A 104 2.45 -9.43 21.36
C ASP A 104 1.27 -8.44 21.37
N ALA A 105 1.37 -7.37 20.58
CA ALA A 105 0.31 -6.39 20.38
C ALA A 105 -0.70 -6.89 19.32
N TYR A 106 -1.30 -8.05 19.56
CA TYR A 106 -2.09 -8.82 18.58
C TYR A 106 -3.31 -8.06 18.05
N VAL A 107 -4.01 -7.29 18.89
CA VAL A 107 -5.14 -6.46 18.45
C VAL A 107 -4.68 -5.42 17.43
N ALA A 108 -3.53 -4.78 17.68
CA ALA A 108 -2.97 -3.80 16.76
C ALA A 108 -2.52 -4.47 15.44
N ALA A 109 -1.92 -5.67 15.53
CA ALA A 109 -1.51 -6.45 14.37
C ALA A 109 -2.72 -6.84 13.49
N ALA A 110 -3.79 -7.39 14.08
CA ALA A 110 -5.02 -7.74 13.35
C ALA A 110 -5.66 -6.52 12.68
N ASN A 111 -5.69 -5.37 13.37
CA ASN A 111 -6.23 -4.13 12.82
C ASN A 111 -5.42 -3.63 11.61
N ARG A 112 -4.08 -3.84 11.58
CA ARG A 112 -3.26 -3.51 10.40
C ARG A 112 -3.58 -4.43 9.22
N GLY A 113 -3.73 -5.73 9.42
CA GLY A 113 -4.18 -6.65 8.38
C GLY A 113 -5.54 -6.25 7.80
N LYS A 114 -6.51 -5.98 8.67
CA LYS A 114 -7.83 -5.48 8.26
C LYS A 114 -7.75 -4.17 7.47
N TYR A 115 -6.92 -3.23 7.92
CA TYR A 115 -6.71 -1.95 7.26
C TYR A 115 -6.15 -2.12 5.83
N ILE A 116 -5.19 -3.04 5.64
CA ILE A 116 -4.65 -3.36 4.31
C ILE A 116 -5.78 -3.80 3.37
N LEU A 117 -6.57 -4.80 3.78
CA LEU A 117 -7.63 -5.35 2.94
C LEU A 117 -8.74 -4.34 2.61
N GLN A 118 -9.01 -3.39 3.51
CA GLN A 118 -10.04 -2.37 3.32
C GLN A 118 -9.57 -1.18 2.50
N THR A 119 -8.32 -0.74 2.70
CA THR A 119 -7.79 0.50 2.13
C THR A 119 -7.01 0.27 0.85
N TYR A 120 -6.34 -0.88 0.74
CA TYR A 120 -5.48 -1.25 -0.39
C TYR A 120 -5.89 -2.58 -1.04
N PRO A 121 -7.17 -2.78 -1.39
CA PRO A 121 -7.65 -4.05 -1.94
C PRO A 121 -6.94 -4.39 -3.24
N GLN A 122 -6.77 -5.70 -3.50
CA GLN A 122 -6.04 -6.23 -4.65
C GLN A 122 -4.55 -5.83 -4.66
N SER A 123 -3.96 -5.63 -3.48
CA SER A 123 -2.52 -5.49 -3.33
C SER A 123 -1.83 -6.85 -3.39
N GLU A 124 -0.55 -6.85 -3.68
CA GLU A 124 0.30 -8.05 -3.63
C GLU A 124 0.40 -8.63 -2.20
N HIS A 125 -0.03 -7.87 -1.18
CA HIS A 125 0.08 -8.20 0.24
C HIS A 125 -1.26 -8.60 0.87
N ASP A 126 -2.31 -8.84 0.08
CA ASP A 126 -3.60 -9.26 0.62
C ASP A 126 -3.51 -10.63 1.32
N GLY A 127 -2.73 -11.56 0.75
CA GLY A 127 -2.44 -12.86 1.37
C GLY A 127 -1.70 -12.71 2.70
N ASP A 128 -0.66 -11.89 2.75
CA ASP A 128 0.08 -11.58 3.98
C ASP A 128 -0.79 -10.89 5.04
N ALA A 129 -1.71 -10.02 4.62
CA ALA A 129 -2.66 -9.36 5.51
C ALA A 129 -3.63 -10.36 6.16
N LEU A 130 -4.13 -11.32 5.40
CA LEU A 130 -4.97 -12.43 5.91
C LEU A 130 -4.18 -13.32 6.87
N ALA A 131 -2.94 -13.65 6.54
CA ALA A 131 -2.03 -14.43 7.40
C ALA A 131 -1.75 -13.70 8.72
N LEU A 132 -1.48 -12.39 8.66
CA LEU A 132 -1.29 -11.53 9.84
C LEU A 132 -2.52 -11.53 10.74
N MET A 133 -3.73 -11.42 10.18
CA MET A 133 -4.98 -11.49 10.93
C MET A 133 -5.18 -12.86 11.56
N ALA A 134 -4.96 -13.95 10.80
CA ALA A 134 -5.09 -15.31 11.31
C ALA A 134 -4.14 -15.56 12.49
N ALA A 135 -2.85 -15.20 12.36
CA ALA A 135 -1.85 -15.34 13.41
C ALA A 135 -2.22 -14.52 14.66
N ALA A 136 -2.62 -13.26 14.48
CA ALA A 136 -2.98 -12.39 15.59
C ALA A 136 -4.24 -12.88 16.32
N TYR A 137 -5.28 -13.31 15.60
CA TYR A 137 -6.50 -13.84 16.21
C TYR A 137 -6.27 -15.18 16.93
N THR A 138 -5.41 -16.05 16.40
CA THR A 138 -4.98 -17.28 17.08
C THR A 138 -4.33 -16.94 18.43
N SER A 139 -3.41 -15.98 18.44
CA SER A 139 -2.73 -15.56 19.68
C SER A 139 -3.67 -14.88 20.70
N LEU A 140 -4.80 -14.32 20.22
CA LEU A 140 -5.86 -13.73 21.07
C LEU A 140 -6.87 -14.76 21.57
N GLY A 141 -6.80 -16.03 21.14
CA GLY A 141 -7.81 -17.05 21.45
C GLY A 141 -9.16 -16.80 20.73
N GLN A 142 -9.16 -16.03 19.64
CA GLN A 142 -10.35 -15.73 18.85
C GLN A 142 -10.46 -16.72 17.68
N ASP A 143 -10.73 -17.97 17.99
CA ASP A 143 -10.63 -19.12 17.08
C ASP A 143 -11.53 -18.96 15.85
N GLU A 144 -12.73 -18.40 15.98
CA GLU A 144 -13.66 -18.18 14.86
C GLU A 144 -13.07 -17.18 13.86
N LEU A 145 -12.52 -16.05 14.33
CA LEU A 145 -11.91 -15.03 13.47
C LEU A 145 -10.62 -15.54 12.83
N ALA A 146 -9.83 -16.33 13.56
CA ALA A 146 -8.64 -16.97 13.03
C ALA A 146 -9.01 -17.96 11.92
N ALA A 147 -10.00 -18.84 12.15
CA ALA A 147 -10.47 -19.80 11.17
C ALA A 147 -11.04 -19.12 9.92
N ASN A 148 -11.83 -18.06 10.08
CA ASN A 148 -12.38 -17.29 8.96
C ASN A 148 -11.27 -16.65 8.11
N SER A 149 -10.27 -16.02 8.75
CA SER A 149 -9.13 -15.42 8.06
C SER A 149 -8.33 -16.46 7.29
N ARG A 150 -8.07 -17.61 7.91
CA ARG A 150 -7.38 -18.75 7.29
C ARG A 150 -8.16 -19.34 6.12
N LYS A 151 -9.47 -19.53 6.25
CA LYS A 151 -10.34 -20.02 5.18
C LYS A 151 -10.30 -19.14 3.94
N VAL A 152 -10.34 -17.80 4.12
CA VAL A 152 -10.23 -16.85 3.01
C VAL A 152 -8.84 -16.92 2.37
N LEU A 153 -7.79 -17.07 3.19
CA LEU A 153 -6.41 -17.23 2.72
C LEU A 153 -6.27 -18.50 1.86
N GLU A 154 -6.74 -19.65 2.36
CA GLU A 154 -6.70 -20.94 1.65
C GLU A 154 -7.44 -20.89 0.30
N ALA A 155 -8.59 -20.20 0.26
CA ALA A 155 -9.40 -20.10 -0.95
C ALA A 155 -8.77 -19.22 -2.04
N ASN A 156 -8.08 -18.13 -1.66
CA ASN A 156 -7.56 -17.15 -2.61
C ASN A 156 -6.04 -17.26 -2.83
N TYR A 157 -5.31 -17.79 -1.85
CA TYR A 157 -3.83 -17.89 -1.84
C TYR A 157 -3.39 -19.25 -1.32
N PRO A 158 -3.76 -20.38 -1.97
CA PRO A 158 -3.54 -21.74 -1.45
C PRO A 158 -2.07 -22.11 -1.25
N GLN A 159 -1.15 -21.40 -1.88
CA GLN A 159 0.30 -21.62 -1.75
C GLN A 159 0.97 -20.63 -0.79
N HIS A 160 0.21 -19.89 -0.01
CA HIS A 160 0.79 -18.90 0.91
C HIS A 160 1.60 -19.58 2.02
N PRO A 161 2.83 -19.11 2.34
CA PRO A 161 3.73 -19.75 3.31
C PRO A 161 3.14 -19.94 4.71
N TYR A 162 2.20 -19.11 5.12
CA TYR A 162 1.48 -19.25 6.40
C TYR A 162 0.79 -20.62 6.53
N LEU A 163 0.31 -21.18 5.43
CA LEU A 163 -0.44 -22.46 5.42
C LEU A 163 0.48 -23.66 5.63
N SER A 164 1.76 -23.56 5.25
CA SER A 164 2.80 -24.56 5.50
C SER A 164 3.56 -24.37 6.82
N GLY A 165 3.27 -23.29 7.55
CA GLY A 165 3.96 -22.97 8.80
C GLY A 165 5.26 -22.17 8.64
N ASP A 166 5.59 -21.73 7.43
CA ASP A 166 6.84 -21.02 7.11
C ASP A 166 6.72 -19.48 7.24
N TRP A 167 5.61 -18.98 7.77
CA TRP A 167 5.31 -17.55 7.85
C TRP A 167 4.90 -17.13 9.28
N PRO A 168 5.25 -15.97 9.77
CA PRO A 168 6.39 -15.21 9.33
C PRO A 168 7.67 -15.78 9.96
N ASP A 169 8.45 -16.49 9.24
CA ASP A 169 9.80 -16.71 9.73
C ASP A 169 10.50 -15.35 9.75
N GLY A 170 11.07 -14.97 10.86
CA GLY A 170 11.66 -13.65 11.06
C GLY A 170 12.79 -13.30 10.09
N GLN A 171 13.07 -14.14 9.11
CA GLN A 171 14.13 -13.97 8.12
C GLN A 171 13.61 -13.91 6.67
N GLY A 172 12.49 -14.55 6.32
CA GLY A 172 12.04 -14.66 4.92
C GLY A 172 11.53 -13.37 4.31
N ILE A 173 10.71 -12.61 5.01
CA ILE A 173 10.17 -11.34 4.50
C ILE A 173 11.15 -10.19 4.74
N LEU A 174 11.84 -10.17 5.90
CA LEU A 174 12.79 -9.12 6.22
C LEU A 174 14.12 -9.28 5.45
N SER A 175 14.58 -10.48 5.15
CA SER A 175 15.77 -10.69 4.34
C SER A 175 15.55 -10.34 2.87
N LYS A 176 14.36 -10.60 2.32
CA LYS A 176 13.96 -10.13 0.98
C LYS A 176 13.73 -8.61 0.93
N LEU A 177 13.59 -7.96 2.08
CA LEU A 177 13.34 -6.52 2.24
C LEU A 177 14.62 -5.71 2.48
N ASN A 178 15.73 -6.35 2.82
CA ASN A 178 17.02 -5.69 3.00
C ASN A 178 17.97 -6.07 1.84
N PRO A 179 18.12 -5.23 0.80
CA PRO A 179 19.04 -5.49 -0.30
C PRO A 179 20.51 -5.51 0.14
N PHE A 180 20.81 -5.24 1.42
CA PHE A 180 22.16 -5.20 2.00
C PHE A 180 22.46 -6.33 2.98
N SER A 181 21.59 -7.35 3.15
CA SER A 181 21.85 -8.49 4.05
C SER A 181 22.65 -9.64 3.40
N GLY A 182 23.32 -9.38 2.27
CA GLY A 182 24.17 -10.32 1.57
C GLY A 182 25.62 -9.82 1.49
N GLN A 183 26.31 -9.69 2.64
CA GLN A 183 27.77 -9.74 2.78
C GLN A 183 28.13 -10.37 4.12
#